data_dddf0281e54c52eeb9c5fe883a33390f
#
_entry.id   dddf0281e54c52eeb9c5fe883a33390f
#
_cell.length_a   1.000
_cell.length_b   1.000
_cell.length_c   1.000
_cell.angle_alpha   90.00
_cell.angle_beta   90.00
_cell.angle_gamma   90.00
#
_symmetry.space_group_name_H-M   'P 1'
#
loop_
_entity.id
_entity.type
_entity.pdbx_description
1 polymer ?
#
loop_
_entity_poly.entity_id
_entity_poly.type
_entity_poly.pdbx_seq_one_letter_code
_entity_poly.pdbx_strand_id
1 'polypeptide(L)'
;MTQQIELIRSFYTALAAEDAPRALALMADDIEWTTMWHYKALGRGPQHVAEGVLMPIMQEWTEVAFVPSEFIGDGDTVVSLGRFSGVHGITDKRVDVRYAHAWTVEGGRIASFRQYIDTLAVAEARV
;
A
#
# COMPACT_ATOMS: atom_id res chain seq x y z
N MET A 1 -20.37 5.14 0.41
CA MET A 1 -19.60 4.72 -0.77
C MET A 1 -18.52 5.71 -1.11
N THR A 2 -18.91 6.93 -1.49
CA THR A 2 -17.95 7.96 -1.89
C THR A 2 -16.96 8.31 -0.79
N GLN A 3 -17.41 8.33 0.46
CA GLN A 3 -16.55 8.65 1.59
C GLN A 3 -15.44 7.62 1.80
N GLN A 4 -15.77 6.34 1.65
CA GLN A 4 -14.79 5.27 1.77
C GLN A 4 -13.74 5.37 0.66
N ILE A 5 -14.17 5.62 -0.57
CA ILE A 5 -13.25 5.78 -1.70
C ILE A 5 -12.36 7.00 -1.48
N GLU A 6 -12.91 8.11 -1.00
CA GLU A 6 -12.12 9.31 -0.72
C GLU A 6 -11.09 9.09 0.37
N LEU A 7 -11.42 8.29 1.39
CA LEU A 7 -10.46 7.93 2.43
C LEU A 7 -9.27 7.17 1.83
N ILE A 8 -9.54 6.22 0.94
CA ILE A 8 -8.48 5.44 0.29
C ILE A 8 -7.65 6.34 -0.65
N ARG A 9 -8.30 7.26 -1.39
CA ARG A 9 -7.56 8.24 -2.20
C ARG A 9 -6.60 9.05 -1.33
N SER A 10 -7.04 9.45 -0.15
CA SER A 10 -6.21 10.22 0.78
C SER A 10 -4.97 9.45 1.20
N PHE A 11 -5.08 8.14 1.34
CA PHE A 11 -3.93 7.29 1.64
C PHE A 11 -2.88 7.36 0.52
N TYR A 12 -3.30 7.17 -0.72
CA TYR A 12 -2.39 7.26 -1.86
C TYR A 12 -1.78 8.65 -2.02
N THR A 13 -2.59 9.68 -1.77
CA THR A 13 -2.10 11.07 -1.81
C THR A 13 -1.00 11.29 -0.76
N ALA A 14 -1.20 10.77 0.44
CA ALA A 14 -0.20 10.87 1.50
C ALA A 14 1.09 10.13 1.13
N LEU A 15 0.97 8.93 0.54
CA LEU A 15 2.16 8.20 0.07
C LEU A 15 2.91 8.97 -1.01
N ALA A 16 2.19 9.55 -1.98
CA ALA A 16 2.81 10.32 -3.05
C ALA A 16 3.52 11.57 -2.54
N ALA A 17 3.02 12.14 -1.46
CA ALA A 17 3.63 13.30 -0.80
C ALA A 17 4.75 12.90 0.17
N GLU A 18 5.05 11.61 0.30
CA GLU A 18 6.02 11.08 1.26
C GLU A 18 5.66 11.47 2.70
N ASP A 19 4.35 11.55 2.98
CA ASP A 19 3.82 11.91 4.28
C ASP A 19 3.34 10.66 5.02
N ALA A 20 4.30 9.88 5.53
CA ALA A 20 4.00 8.66 6.25
C ALA A 20 3.12 8.89 7.48
N PRO A 21 3.36 9.90 8.32
CA PRO A 21 2.48 10.16 9.47
C PRO A 21 1.02 10.33 9.07
N ARG A 22 0.76 11.03 7.97
CA ARG A 22 -0.62 11.23 7.50
C ARG A 22 -1.24 9.93 7.02
N ALA A 23 -0.48 9.10 6.28
CA ALA A 23 -0.95 7.80 5.84
C ALA A 23 -1.32 6.92 7.04
N LEU A 24 -0.46 6.88 8.05
CA LEU A 24 -0.69 6.08 9.25
C LEU A 24 -1.88 6.59 10.07
N ALA A 25 -2.12 7.90 10.08
CA ALA A 25 -3.24 8.50 10.81
C ALA A 25 -4.60 8.09 10.26
N LEU A 26 -4.67 7.61 9.02
CA LEU A 26 -5.91 7.14 8.40
C LEU A 26 -6.26 5.71 8.85
N MET A 27 -5.35 5.02 9.50
CA MET A 27 -5.50 3.62 9.89
C MET A 27 -6.16 3.48 11.25
N ALA A 28 -6.96 2.41 11.40
CA ALA A 28 -7.47 2.02 12.69
C ALA A 28 -6.31 1.55 13.58
N ASP A 29 -6.47 1.69 14.90
CA ASP A 29 -5.41 1.32 15.86
C ASP A 29 -5.02 -0.15 15.78
N ASP A 30 -5.94 -1.00 15.32
CA ASP A 30 -5.75 -2.44 15.21
C ASP A 30 -5.78 -2.90 13.75
N ILE A 31 -5.43 -2.05 12.80
CA ILE A 31 -5.47 -2.37 11.38
C ILE A 31 -4.76 -3.70 11.08
N GLU A 32 -5.37 -4.50 10.22
CA GLU A 32 -4.79 -5.75 9.73
C GLU A 32 -4.26 -5.51 8.32
N TRP A 33 -2.99 -5.82 8.11
CA TRP A 33 -2.32 -5.55 6.84
C TRP A 33 -1.74 -6.84 6.27
N THR A 34 -2.28 -7.31 5.15
CA THR A 34 -1.89 -8.56 4.51
C THR A 34 -1.28 -8.29 3.14
N THR A 35 -0.08 -8.82 2.91
CA THR A 35 0.60 -8.65 1.64
C THR A 35 1.02 -9.98 1.05
N MET A 36 1.22 -10.00 -0.26
CA MET A 36 1.68 -11.19 -0.99
C MET A 36 3.19 -11.19 -1.19
N TRP A 37 3.86 -10.07 -1.00
CA TRP A 37 5.31 -9.98 -1.13
C TRP A 37 6.03 -10.11 0.21
N HIS A 38 7.36 -9.91 0.21
CA HIS A 38 8.18 -10.10 1.41
C HIS A 38 8.07 -8.96 2.44
N TYR A 39 7.49 -7.81 2.06
CA TYR A 39 7.24 -6.72 3.02
C TYR A 39 5.97 -7.03 3.80
N LYS A 40 6.11 -7.38 5.06
CA LYS A 40 4.98 -7.85 5.87
C LYS A 40 4.92 -7.11 7.20
N ALA A 41 3.69 -6.75 7.59
CA ALA A 41 3.45 -6.28 8.94
C ALA A 41 3.49 -7.50 9.88
N LEU A 42 4.29 -7.43 10.93
CA LEU A 42 4.46 -8.54 11.86
C LEU A 42 3.34 -8.66 12.89
N GLY A 43 2.45 -7.69 12.94
CA GLY A 43 1.30 -7.66 13.86
C GLY A 43 0.30 -6.64 13.38
N ARG A 44 -0.71 -6.37 14.20
CA ARG A 44 -1.76 -5.41 13.89
C ARG A 44 -1.36 -4.03 14.39
N GLY A 45 -1.82 -3.01 13.66
CA GLY A 45 -1.62 -1.61 14.03
C GLY A 45 -0.71 -0.85 13.08
N PRO A 46 -0.84 0.49 13.06
CA PRO A 46 -0.07 1.33 12.12
C PRO A 46 1.43 1.19 12.26
N GLN A 47 1.94 0.99 13.49
CA GLN A 47 3.38 0.88 13.69
C GLN A 47 3.96 -0.34 13.00
N HIS A 48 3.25 -1.49 13.03
CA HIS A 48 3.69 -2.69 12.33
C HIS A 48 3.68 -2.50 10.81
N VAL A 49 2.73 -1.73 10.29
CA VAL A 49 2.70 -1.38 8.86
C VAL A 49 3.89 -0.51 8.50
N ALA A 50 4.17 0.50 9.32
CA ALA A 50 5.31 1.39 9.07
C ALA A 50 6.63 0.63 9.08
N GLU A 51 6.88 -0.18 10.10
CA GLU A 51 8.16 -0.86 10.29
C GLU A 51 8.37 -2.04 9.34
N GLY A 52 7.30 -2.78 9.03
CA GLY A 52 7.41 -3.99 8.22
C GLY A 52 7.19 -3.78 6.73
N VAL A 53 6.54 -2.72 6.35
CA VAL A 53 6.12 -2.49 4.95
C VAL A 53 6.63 -1.16 4.41
N LEU A 54 6.15 -0.04 4.96
CA LEU A 54 6.42 1.27 4.34
C LEU A 54 7.90 1.66 4.41
N MET A 55 8.53 1.53 5.57
CA MET A 55 9.93 1.88 5.72
C MET A 55 10.86 1.00 4.89
N PRO A 56 10.70 -0.35 4.92
CA PRO A 56 11.55 -1.21 4.08
C PRO A 56 11.43 -0.93 2.58
N ILE A 57 10.22 -0.65 2.09
CA ILE A 57 10.02 -0.30 0.68
C ILE A 57 10.82 0.95 0.33
N MET A 58 10.71 2.00 1.14
CA MET A 58 11.37 3.26 0.88
C MET A 58 12.90 3.15 1.02
N GLN A 59 13.38 2.22 1.83
CA GLN A 59 14.82 1.99 1.99
C GLN A 59 15.41 1.19 0.83
N GLU A 60 14.63 0.28 0.26
CA GLU A 60 15.13 -0.63 -0.78
C GLU A 60 15.00 -0.05 -2.19
N TRP A 61 13.98 0.78 -2.44
CA TRP A 61 13.65 1.29 -3.77
C TRP A 61 13.74 2.81 -3.83
N THR A 62 14.09 3.34 -5.02
CA THR A 62 13.99 4.76 -5.33
C THR A 62 12.87 4.96 -6.36
N GLU A 63 12.44 6.21 -6.54
CA GLU A 63 11.38 6.56 -7.49
C GLU A 63 10.11 5.74 -7.28
N VAL A 64 9.78 5.46 -6.03
CA VAL A 64 8.61 4.64 -5.67
C VAL A 64 7.32 5.39 -5.98
N ALA A 65 6.41 4.70 -6.66
CA ALA A 65 5.07 5.24 -6.91
C ALA A 65 4.03 4.12 -6.83
N PHE A 66 2.94 4.40 -6.12
CA PHE A 66 1.72 3.59 -6.12
C PHE A 66 0.65 4.46 -6.75
N VAL A 67 0.30 4.19 -8.00
CA VAL A 67 -0.65 5.03 -8.75
C VAL A 67 -1.94 4.27 -9.00
N PRO A 68 -3.00 4.58 -8.24
CA PRO A 68 -4.30 3.94 -8.47
C PRO A 68 -4.93 4.47 -9.76
N SER A 69 -5.55 3.59 -10.50
CA SER A 69 -6.24 3.94 -11.75
C SER A 69 -7.75 3.72 -11.67
N GLU A 70 -8.21 2.90 -10.73
CA GLU A 70 -9.61 2.56 -10.64
C GLU A 70 -9.98 2.24 -9.20
N PHE A 71 -11.17 2.71 -8.77
CA PHE A 71 -11.72 2.41 -7.45
C PHE A 71 -13.09 1.80 -7.60
N ILE A 72 -13.32 0.68 -6.90
CA ILE A 72 -14.60 -0.02 -6.89
C ILE A 72 -15.02 -0.11 -5.43
N GLY A 73 -16.21 0.37 -5.12
CA GLY A 73 -16.70 0.37 -3.74
C GLY A 73 -17.99 -0.44 -3.61
N ASP A 74 -18.11 -1.16 -2.50
CA ASP A 74 -19.32 -1.90 -2.13
C ASP A 74 -19.40 -1.93 -0.60
N GLY A 75 -20.33 -1.14 -0.05
CA GLY A 75 -20.46 -0.98 1.39
C GLY A 75 -19.19 -0.43 1.99
N ASP A 76 -18.62 -1.14 2.97
CA ASP A 76 -17.40 -0.74 3.65
C ASP A 76 -16.14 -1.28 2.97
N THR A 77 -16.28 -1.92 1.82
CA THR A 77 -15.17 -2.50 1.07
C THR A 77 -14.87 -1.64 -0.15
N VAL A 78 -13.57 -1.35 -0.33
CA VAL A 78 -13.07 -0.64 -1.51
C VAL A 78 -11.99 -1.50 -2.14
N VAL A 79 -12.02 -1.65 -3.46
CA VAL A 79 -10.93 -2.25 -4.22
C VAL A 79 -10.31 -1.17 -5.08
N SER A 80 -9.00 -1.02 -5.00
CA SER A 80 -8.27 -0.10 -5.85
C SER A 80 -7.33 -0.89 -6.75
N LEU A 81 -7.39 -0.61 -8.04
CA LEU A 81 -6.51 -1.20 -9.04
C LEU A 81 -5.53 -0.14 -9.49
N GLY A 82 -4.27 -0.52 -9.66
CA GLY A 82 -3.27 0.45 -10.05
C GLY A 82 -1.94 -0.19 -10.39
N ARG A 83 -0.88 0.61 -10.34
CA ARG A 83 0.47 0.17 -10.66
C ARG A 83 1.44 0.61 -9.59
N PHE A 84 2.34 -0.30 -9.23
CA PHE A 84 3.51 -0.03 -8.41
C PHE A 84 4.72 0.06 -9.31
N SER A 85 5.52 1.10 -9.16
CA SER A 85 6.77 1.24 -9.89
C SER A 85 7.88 1.72 -8.97
N GLY A 86 9.11 1.42 -9.35
CA GLY A 86 10.29 1.83 -8.60
C GLY A 86 11.55 1.33 -9.26
N VAL A 87 12.69 1.81 -8.74
CA VAL A 87 14.02 1.37 -9.17
C VAL A 87 14.72 0.79 -7.95
N HIS A 88 15.23 -0.44 -8.09
CA HIS A 88 15.92 -1.08 -6.97
C HIS A 88 17.25 -0.39 -6.68
N GLY A 89 17.50 -0.10 -5.41
CA GLY A 89 18.65 0.70 -5.02
C GLY A 89 20.01 0.05 -5.25
N ILE A 90 20.07 -1.28 -5.32
CA ILE A 90 21.33 -2.01 -5.52
C ILE A 90 21.44 -2.51 -6.97
N THR A 91 20.41 -3.15 -7.51
CA THR A 91 20.46 -3.75 -8.85
C THR A 91 20.26 -2.74 -9.97
N ASP A 92 19.70 -1.58 -9.66
CA ASP A 92 19.31 -0.54 -10.61
C ASP A 92 18.24 -1.00 -11.60
N LYS A 93 17.58 -2.12 -11.32
CA LYS A 93 16.51 -2.63 -12.16
C LYS A 93 15.20 -1.92 -11.83
N ARG A 94 14.41 -1.66 -12.87
CA ARG A 94 13.11 -1.02 -12.74
C ARG A 94 12.01 -2.07 -12.65
N VAL A 95 11.04 -1.83 -11.79
CA VAL A 95 9.80 -2.60 -11.73
C VAL A 95 8.64 -1.68 -12.07
N ASP A 96 7.63 -2.22 -12.76
CA ASP A 96 6.38 -1.51 -13.05
C ASP A 96 5.31 -2.59 -13.23
N VAL A 97 4.54 -2.83 -12.18
CA VAL A 97 3.62 -3.96 -12.10
C VAL A 97 2.25 -3.53 -11.65
N ARG A 98 1.24 -4.33 -11.99
CA ARG A 98 -0.14 -4.08 -11.56
C ARG A 98 -0.38 -4.63 -10.18
N TYR A 99 -1.24 -3.93 -9.44
CA TYR A 99 -1.71 -4.41 -8.14
C TYR A 99 -3.21 -4.32 -8.04
N ALA A 100 -3.76 -5.10 -7.11
CA ALA A 100 -5.11 -4.94 -6.59
C ALA A 100 -4.99 -4.82 -5.08
N HIS A 101 -5.59 -3.78 -4.52
CA HIS A 101 -5.64 -3.57 -3.08
C HIS A 101 -7.09 -3.63 -2.63
N ALA A 102 -7.38 -4.49 -1.66
CA ALA A 102 -8.71 -4.61 -1.09
C ALA A 102 -8.70 -4.03 0.33
N TRP A 103 -9.59 -3.09 0.58
CA TRP A 103 -9.64 -2.30 1.80
C TRP A 103 -10.97 -2.49 2.51
N THR A 104 -10.97 -2.52 3.82
CA THR A 104 -12.17 -2.42 4.64
C THR A 104 -12.08 -1.15 5.46
N VAL A 105 -13.17 -0.38 5.47
CA VAL A 105 -13.25 0.88 6.21
C VAL A 105 -14.29 0.71 7.31
N GLU A 106 -13.93 1.09 8.54
CA GLU A 106 -14.84 1.05 9.69
C GLU A 106 -14.64 2.30 10.52
N GLY A 107 -15.74 2.96 10.87
CA GLY A 107 -15.69 4.16 11.71
C GLY A 107 -14.83 5.28 11.13
N GLY A 108 -14.79 5.40 9.82
CA GLY A 108 -14.02 6.44 9.15
C GLY A 108 -12.52 6.19 9.12
N ARG A 109 -12.07 4.97 9.44
CA ARG A 109 -10.66 4.57 9.41
C ARG A 109 -10.47 3.29 8.62
N ILE A 110 -9.26 3.08 8.14
CA ILE A 110 -8.91 1.86 7.40
C ILE A 110 -8.72 0.73 8.41
N ALA A 111 -9.59 -0.27 8.36
CA ALA A 111 -9.58 -1.39 9.30
C ALA A 111 -8.77 -2.58 8.79
N SER A 112 -8.71 -2.80 7.47
CA SER A 112 -7.93 -3.87 6.89
C SER A 112 -7.47 -3.53 5.49
N PHE A 113 -6.40 -4.18 5.08
CA PHE A 113 -5.80 -4.05 3.76
C PHE A 113 -5.29 -5.41 3.30
N ARG A 114 -5.56 -5.74 2.05
CA ARG A 114 -5.01 -6.94 1.41
C ARG A 114 -4.44 -6.52 0.06
N GLN A 115 -3.19 -6.91 -0.20
CA GLN A 115 -2.51 -6.58 -1.45
C GLN A 115 -2.34 -7.83 -2.30
N TYR A 116 -2.57 -7.67 -3.59
CA TYR A 116 -2.28 -8.67 -4.61
C TYR A 116 -1.44 -7.99 -5.70
N ILE A 117 -0.24 -8.49 -5.93
CA ILE A 117 0.75 -7.86 -6.81
C ILE A 117 1.55 -8.94 -7.52
N ASP A 118 2.18 -8.59 -8.64
CA ASP A 118 3.08 -9.49 -9.36
C ASP A 118 4.37 -9.66 -8.55
N THR A 119 4.37 -10.65 -7.68
CA THR A 119 5.50 -10.88 -6.77
C THR A 119 6.74 -11.40 -7.47
N LEU A 120 6.56 -12.12 -8.59
CA LEU A 120 7.70 -12.62 -9.35
C LEU A 120 8.49 -11.46 -9.96
N ALA A 121 7.79 -10.53 -10.61
CA ALA A 121 8.46 -9.39 -11.24
C ALA A 121 9.20 -8.54 -10.21
N VAL A 122 8.60 -8.34 -9.02
CA VAL A 122 9.27 -7.61 -7.94
C VAL A 122 10.53 -8.36 -7.47
N ALA A 123 10.40 -9.68 -7.27
CA ALA A 123 11.54 -10.49 -6.83
C ALA A 123 12.68 -10.50 -7.86
N GLU A 124 12.35 -10.57 -9.14
CA GLU A 124 13.34 -10.56 -10.20
C GLU A 124 14.10 -9.23 -10.28
N ALA A 125 13.47 -8.13 -9.98
CA ALA A 125 14.12 -6.83 -9.97
C ALA A 125 15.09 -6.66 -8.79
N ARG A 126 14.97 -7.49 -7.76
CA ARG A 126 15.82 -7.43 -6.56
C ARG A 126 17.15 -8.18 -6.70
N VAL A 127 17.35 -8.94 -7.74
CA VAL A 127 18.56 -9.78 -7.93
C VAL A 127 19.29 -9.51 -9.22
#